data_a9fa8bd8ca9f97b54cffa3a4c2e8dec4
#
_entry.id   a9fa8bd8ca9f97b54cffa3a4c2e8dec4
#
_cell.length_a   1.000
_cell.length_b   1.000
_cell.length_c   1.000
_cell.angle_alpha   90.00
_cell.angle_beta   90.00
_cell.angle_gamma   90.00
#
_symmetry.space_group_name_H-M   'P 1'
#
loop_
_entity.id
_entity.type
_entity.pdbx_description
1 polymer ?
#
loop_
_entity_poly.entity_id
_entity_poly.type
_entity_poly.pdbx_seq_one_letter_code
_entity_poly.pdbx_strand_id
1 'polypeptide(L)'
;PKIAESEIKPVTETGEIVLSRVVVPQTIVVHDGAPTNASAPDYYVPYRDYIKNVASSEIYATWPRSTIVANVLAIMSFTLNRVYTEWYRNQGYDFTITSSTAYDHKWIYGRNIFESISVVVDDIFDNYLSRPGVKQPILTQYCDGRKVRCPGWLTQWGSCELGEAGYSPIEILRNFYGDDMYINTAEQISGIPASWPGYDLKIGATGDKVRQLQEQLDAIASVYTAIPDISPDGIYGPATAAAVREFQSIFGLPQTGVVDFATWYKISHIYVGITRIAELS
;
A
#
# COMPACT_ATOMS: atom_id res chain seq x y z
N PRO A 1 -0.20 2.08 24.19
CA PRO A 1 -1.07 0.90 24.22
C PRO A 1 -2.12 1.00 23.12
N LYS A 2 -2.48 -0.15 22.55
CA LYS A 2 -3.57 -0.21 21.56
C LYS A 2 -4.91 0.08 22.26
N ILE A 3 -5.76 0.88 21.60
CA ILE A 3 -7.12 1.23 22.06
C ILE A 3 -8.16 0.59 21.16
N ALA A 4 -9.37 0.39 21.63
CA ALA A 4 -10.46 -0.12 20.82
C ALA A 4 -10.85 0.91 19.73
N GLU A 5 -11.28 0.43 18.55
CA GLU A 5 -11.69 1.31 17.45
C GLU A 5 -12.80 2.29 17.88
N SER A 6 -13.75 1.82 18.71
CA SER A 6 -14.82 2.65 19.25
C SER A 6 -14.37 3.77 20.19
N GLU A 7 -13.13 3.72 20.67
CA GLU A 7 -12.53 4.75 21.52
C GLU A 7 -11.70 5.76 20.70
N ILE A 8 -11.52 5.49 19.40
CA ILE A 8 -10.78 6.36 18.50
C ILE A 8 -11.73 7.46 18.03
N LYS A 9 -11.51 8.67 18.51
CA LYS A 9 -12.24 9.82 18.00
C LYS A 9 -11.78 10.17 16.59
N PRO A 10 -12.70 10.55 15.69
CA PRO A 10 -12.31 11.11 14.40
C PRO A 10 -11.36 12.30 14.62
N VAL A 11 -10.24 12.32 13.93
CA VAL A 11 -9.19 13.34 14.11
C VAL A 11 -9.71 14.76 13.83
N THR A 12 -10.74 14.88 13.00
CA THR A 12 -11.47 16.14 12.76
C THR A 12 -12.09 16.75 14.01
N GLU A 13 -12.36 15.94 15.05
CA GLU A 13 -12.91 16.42 16.33
C GLU A 13 -11.83 16.86 17.32
N THR A 14 -10.59 16.40 17.15
CA THR A 14 -9.48 16.68 18.07
C THR A 14 -8.63 17.89 17.66
N GLY A 15 -8.84 18.43 16.45
CA GLY A 15 -8.06 19.55 15.91
C GLY A 15 -6.62 19.18 15.50
N GLU A 16 -6.29 17.90 15.47
CA GLU A 16 -4.99 17.42 15.01
C GLU A 16 -4.81 17.56 13.49
N ILE A 17 -3.58 17.73 13.03
CA ILE A 17 -3.25 17.80 11.61
C ILE A 17 -3.37 16.40 11.01
N VAL A 18 -4.19 16.28 9.97
CA VAL A 18 -4.33 15.04 9.18
C VAL A 18 -4.09 15.33 7.70
N LEU A 19 -3.75 14.30 6.95
CA LEU A 19 -3.66 14.42 5.51
C LEU A 19 -5.05 14.67 4.91
N SER A 20 -5.11 15.48 3.86
CA SER A 20 -6.38 15.77 3.15
C SER A 20 -6.91 14.59 2.33
N ARG A 21 -6.05 13.59 2.08
CA ARG A 21 -6.33 12.40 1.26
C ARG A 21 -5.66 11.18 1.88
N VAL A 22 -6.20 10.01 1.55
CA VAL A 22 -5.50 8.74 1.85
C VAL A 22 -4.42 8.54 0.80
N VAL A 23 -3.18 8.49 1.28
CA VAL A 23 -1.98 8.36 0.45
C VAL A 23 -1.27 7.08 0.85
N VAL A 24 -0.95 6.22 -0.14
CA VAL A 24 0.05 5.17 0.04
C VAL A 24 1.42 5.84 -0.04
N PRO A 25 2.19 5.93 1.05
CA PRO A 25 3.49 6.57 1.01
C PRO A 25 4.50 5.70 0.27
N GLN A 26 5.52 6.30 -0.30
CA GLN A 26 6.62 5.55 -0.90
C GLN A 26 7.41 4.81 0.18
N THR A 27 7.66 5.47 1.29
CA THR A 27 8.51 5.00 2.39
C THR A 27 7.77 5.10 3.71
N ILE A 28 7.94 4.10 4.54
CA ILE A 28 7.57 4.08 5.96
C ILE A 28 8.82 4.26 6.78
N VAL A 29 8.82 5.21 7.71
CA VAL A 29 9.88 5.34 8.71
C VAL A 29 9.50 4.48 9.90
N VAL A 30 10.22 3.37 10.10
CA VAL A 30 10.00 2.39 11.17
C VAL A 30 10.95 2.67 12.32
N HIS A 31 10.42 3.05 13.46
CA HIS A 31 11.18 3.13 14.71
C HIS A 31 11.29 1.73 15.34
N ASP A 32 12.49 1.17 15.39
CA ASP A 32 12.71 -0.23 15.81
C ASP A 32 12.74 -0.37 17.33
N GLY A 33 11.62 -0.03 17.96
CA GLY A 33 11.46 -0.07 19.41
C GLY A 33 10.15 0.51 19.90
N ALA A 34 10.06 0.75 21.21
CA ALA A 34 8.97 1.51 21.80
C ALA A 34 9.11 3.00 21.46
N PRO A 35 8.01 3.77 21.28
CA PRO A 35 8.08 5.17 20.87
C PRO A 35 8.99 6.05 21.75
N THR A 36 9.08 5.73 23.03
CA THR A 36 9.89 6.48 24.02
C THR A 36 11.35 6.07 24.08
N ASN A 37 11.77 5.06 23.31
CA ASN A 37 13.15 4.61 23.27
C ASN A 37 13.98 5.43 22.29
N ALA A 38 14.44 6.60 22.69
CA ALA A 38 15.23 7.49 21.84
C ALA A 38 16.56 6.91 21.30
N SER A 39 17.00 5.73 21.78
CA SER A 39 18.20 5.05 21.28
C SER A 39 17.90 4.00 20.21
N ALA A 40 16.63 3.70 19.95
CA ALA A 40 16.26 2.76 18.91
C ALA A 40 16.49 3.39 17.52
N PRO A 41 16.98 2.62 16.54
CA PRO A 41 17.20 3.13 15.19
C PRO A 41 15.90 3.32 14.43
N ASP A 42 15.90 4.27 13.50
CA ASP A 42 14.86 4.47 12.50
C ASP A 42 15.30 3.88 11.17
N TYR A 43 14.40 3.10 10.55
CA TYR A 43 14.63 2.49 9.25
C TYR A 43 13.66 3.04 8.21
N TYR A 44 14.19 3.46 7.06
CA TYR A 44 13.43 3.93 5.92
C TYR A 44 13.13 2.75 5.00
N VAL A 45 11.89 2.28 5.01
CA VAL A 45 11.47 1.04 4.35
C VAL A 45 10.44 1.34 3.28
N PRO A 46 10.60 0.88 2.02
CA PRO A 46 9.54 0.99 1.02
C PRO A 46 8.22 0.42 1.54
N TYR A 47 7.10 1.12 1.28
CA TYR A 47 5.80 0.75 1.85
C TYR A 47 5.44 -0.71 1.66
N ARG A 48 5.57 -1.22 0.42
CA ARG A 48 5.25 -2.63 0.14
C ARG A 48 6.15 -3.59 0.92
N ASP A 49 7.45 -3.30 1.01
CA ASP A 49 8.41 -4.12 1.74
C ASP A 49 8.11 -4.12 3.25
N TYR A 50 7.66 -2.97 3.77
CA TYR A 50 7.16 -2.88 5.14
C TYR A 50 5.95 -3.81 5.35
N ILE A 51 4.93 -3.73 4.50
CA ILE A 51 3.73 -4.59 4.61
C ILE A 51 4.07 -6.08 4.45
N LYS A 52 4.92 -6.43 3.48
CA LYS A 52 5.41 -7.82 3.27
C LYS A 52 6.14 -8.35 4.50
N ASN A 53 6.99 -7.53 5.12
CA ASN A 53 7.74 -7.87 6.32
C ASN A 53 6.80 -8.13 7.51
N VAL A 54 5.90 -7.18 7.78
CA VAL A 54 4.92 -7.32 8.87
C VAL A 54 4.06 -8.56 8.67
N ALA A 55 3.46 -8.74 7.49
CA ALA A 55 2.62 -9.91 7.22
C ALA A 55 3.40 -11.22 7.36
N SER A 56 4.64 -11.28 6.84
CA SER A 56 5.51 -12.46 7.01
C SER A 56 5.95 -12.70 8.46
N SER A 57 5.83 -11.71 9.35
CA SER A 57 6.17 -11.81 10.77
C SER A 57 4.96 -12.13 11.66
N GLU A 58 3.75 -11.86 11.19
CA GLU A 58 2.51 -11.93 11.97
C GLU A 58 1.66 -13.16 11.63
N ILE A 59 1.63 -13.60 10.37
CA ILE A 59 0.77 -14.69 9.89
C ILE A 59 1.57 -15.78 9.17
N TYR A 60 0.92 -16.94 8.95
CA TYR A 60 1.54 -18.06 8.26
C TYR A 60 1.28 -18.01 6.76
N ALA A 61 2.33 -18.18 5.97
CA ALA A 61 2.29 -18.20 4.51
C ALA A 61 1.50 -19.39 3.90
N THR A 62 1.20 -20.38 4.73
CA THR A 62 0.46 -21.60 4.37
C THR A 62 -1.04 -21.51 4.66
N TRP A 63 -1.50 -20.41 5.23
CA TRP A 63 -2.93 -20.20 5.49
C TRP A 63 -3.72 -20.02 4.18
N PRO A 64 -5.06 -20.21 4.20
CA PRO A 64 -5.90 -19.96 3.05
C PRO A 64 -5.67 -18.56 2.46
N ARG A 65 -5.69 -18.43 1.12
CA ARG A 65 -5.49 -17.13 0.46
C ARG A 65 -6.44 -16.05 0.98
N SER A 66 -7.71 -16.41 1.23
CA SER A 66 -8.70 -15.48 1.80
C SER A 66 -8.30 -14.94 3.17
N THR A 67 -7.72 -15.78 4.01
CA THR A 67 -7.16 -15.39 5.32
C THR A 67 -5.96 -14.46 5.16
N ILE A 68 -5.03 -14.80 4.25
CA ILE A 68 -3.85 -13.95 3.98
C ILE A 68 -4.30 -12.57 3.51
N VAL A 69 -5.21 -12.50 2.53
CA VAL A 69 -5.77 -11.24 2.01
C VAL A 69 -6.44 -10.42 3.13
N ALA A 70 -7.28 -11.03 3.97
CA ALA A 70 -7.95 -10.34 5.06
C ALA A 70 -6.96 -9.73 6.07
N ASN A 71 -5.94 -10.49 6.47
CA ASN A 71 -4.91 -10.01 7.40
C ASN A 71 -4.02 -8.92 6.76
N VAL A 72 -3.65 -9.06 5.49
CA VAL A 72 -2.87 -8.04 4.76
C VAL A 72 -3.67 -6.74 4.65
N LEU A 73 -4.97 -6.79 4.33
CA LEU A 73 -5.85 -5.61 4.31
C LEU A 73 -5.93 -4.95 5.70
N ALA A 74 -6.01 -5.72 6.78
CA ALA A 74 -5.99 -5.19 8.14
C ALA A 74 -4.66 -4.49 8.46
N ILE A 75 -3.52 -5.10 8.12
CA ILE A 75 -2.18 -4.51 8.30
C ILE A 75 -2.04 -3.22 7.51
N MET A 76 -2.48 -3.20 6.25
CA MET A 76 -2.43 -2.01 5.40
C MET A 76 -3.32 -0.89 5.92
N SER A 77 -4.56 -1.19 6.29
CA SER A 77 -5.48 -0.20 6.83
C SER A 77 -4.96 0.44 8.13
N PHE A 78 -4.41 -0.36 9.03
CA PHE A 78 -3.74 0.13 10.23
C PHE A 78 -2.57 1.06 9.88
N THR A 79 -1.69 0.63 8.97
CA THR A 79 -0.54 1.42 8.54
C THR A 79 -0.97 2.74 7.92
N LEU A 80 -1.95 2.71 7.00
CA LEU A 80 -2.47 3.90 6.34
C LEU A 80 -3.24 4.83 7.30
N ASN A 81 -3.83 4.28 8.37
CA ASN A 81 -4.38 5.11 9.44
C ASN A 81 -3.27 5.91 10.13
N ARG A 82 -2.14 5.27 10.47
CA ARG A 82 -0.98 5.95 11.08
C ARG A 82 -0.40 7.06 10.18
N VAL A 83 -0.35 6.78 8.87
CA VAL A 83 0.07 7.78 7.86
C VAL A 83 -0.94 8.91 7.76
N TYR A 84 -2.23 8.60 7.57
CA TYR A 84 -3.28 9.59 7.38
C TYR A 84 -3.43 10.52 8.58
N THR A 85 -3.37 9.98 9.79
CA THR A 85 -3.53 10.75 11.03
C THR A 85 -2.24 11.43 11.48
N GLU A 86 -1.12 11.23 10.80
CA GLU A 86 0.21 11.72 11.25
C GLU A 86 0.46 11.39 12.74
N TRP A 87 0.01 10.19 13.16
CA TRP A 87 -0.15 9.83 14.58
C TRP A 87 1.06 10.13 15.45
N TYR A 88 2.25 9.69 15.03
CA TYR A 88 3.47 9.91 15.82
C TYR A 88 4.02 11.32 15.63
N ARG A 89 3.89 11.91 14.44
CA ARG A 89 4.35 13.28 14.17
C ARG A 89 3.56 14.31 14.95
N ASN A 90 2.26 14.12 15.12
CA ASN A 90 1.42 14.96 15.99
C ASN A 90 1.82 14.85 17.48
N GLN A 91 2.59 13.84 17.88
CA GLN A 91 3.17 13.66 19.21
C GLN A 91 4.63 14.12 19.29
N GLY A 92 5.18 14.72 18.21
CA GLY A 92 6.55 15.25 18.16
C GLY A 92 7.63 14.23 17.83
N TYR A 93 7.26 13.08 17.26
CA TYR A 93 8.21 12.07 16.77
C TYR A 93 8.43 12.19 15.27
N ASP A 94 9.62 11.81 14.79
CA ASP A 94 10.02 11.90 13.36
C ASP A 94 9.80 10.60 12.56
N PHE A 95 9.11 9.61 13.13
CA PHE A 95 8.83 8.32 12.48
C PHE A 95 7.34 8.13 12.18
N THR A 96 7.03 7.18 11.30
CA THR A 96 5.65 6.87 10.89
C THR A 96 5.00 5.84 11.82
N ILE A 97 5.75 4.82 12.23
CA ILE A 97 5.23 3.63 12.93
C ILE A 97 6.36 2.96 13.73
N THR A 98 6.00 2.15 14.72
CA THR A 98 6.99 1.40 15.51
C THR A 98 7.01 -0.09 15.12
N SER A 99 8.11 -0.80 15.46
CA SER A 99 8.21 -2.26 15.40
C SER A 99 7.63 -2.96 16.63
N SER A 100 7.16 -2.19 17.61
CA SER A 100 6.67 -2.71 18.89
C SER A 100 5.22 -3.16 18.81
N THR A 101 4.97 -4.44 19.03
CA THR A 101 3.61 -5.03 19.05
C THR A 101 2.72 -4.49 20.18
N ALA A 102 3.29 -3.79 21.16
CA ALA A 102 2.50 -3.10 22.19
C ALA A 102 1.83 -1.82 21.66
N TYR A 103 2.30 -1.29 20.55
CA TYR A 103 1.81 -0.05 19.94
C TYR A 103 1.29 -0.27 18.53
N ASP A 104 2.08 -0.96 17.68
CA ASP A 104 1.79 -1.15 16.26
C ASP A 104 2.01 -2.61 15.83
N HIS A 105 2.89 -2.85 14.86
CA HIS A 105 3.09 -4.13 14.20
C HIS A 105 4.41 -4.81 14.58
N LYS A 106 4.48 -6.13 14.38
CA LYS A 106 5.71 -6.87 14.46
C LYS A 106 6.48 -6.73 13.15
N TRP A 107 7.35 -5.74 13.08
CA TRP A 107 8.33 -5.60 12.01
C TRP A 107 9.69 -6.13 12.50
N ILE A 108 10.45 -6.83 11.64
CA ILE A 108 11.74 -7.43 11.99
C ILE A 108 12.76 -7.09 10.91
N TYR A 109 13.86 -6.41 11.29
CA TYR A 109 14.94 -6.10 10.37
C TYR A 109 15.50 -7.38 9.71
N GLY A 110 15.64 -7.39 8.38
CA GLY A 110 16.19 -8.54 7.64
C GLY A 110 15.26 -9.76 7.56
N ARG A 111 13.96 -9.61 7.82
CA ARG A 111 12.97 -10.69 7.73
C ARG A 111 12.91 -11.29 6.31
N ASN A 112 12.96 -12.61 6.22
CA ASN A 112 12.64 -13.31 4.96
C ASN A 112 11.16 -13.14 4.62
N ILE A 113 10.88 -12.72 3.40
CA ILE A 113 9.53 -12.55 2.87
C ILE A 113 9.06 -13.84 2.20
N PHE A 114 7.84 -14.27 2.51
CA PHE A 114 7.23 -15.43 1.88
C PHE A 114 6.55 -15.03 0.56
N GLU A 115 6.75 -15.82 -0.49
CA GLU A 115 6.25 -15.55 -1.84
C GLU A 115 4.72 -15.40 -1.89
N SER A 116 3.97 -16.31 -1.23
CA SER A 116 2.50 -16.24 -1.19
C SER A 116 1.98 -14.95 -0.55
N ILE A 117 2.70 -14.39 0.41
CA ILE A 117 2.38 -13.11 1.04
C ILE A 117 2.79 -11.95 0.13
N SER A 118 3.98 -12.04 -0.50
CA SER A 118 4.48 -11.02 -1.43
C SER A 118 3.52 -10.77 -2.57
N VAL A 119 3.03 -11.83 -3.21
CA VAL A 119 2.05 -11.75 -4.32
C VAL A 119 0.76 -11.06 -3.85
N VAL A 120 0.23 -11.43 -2.69
CA VAL A 120 -0.99 -10.81 -2.17
C VAL A 120 -0.79 -9.31 -1.91
N VAL A 121 0.33 -8.92 -1.29
CA VAL A 121 0.62 -7.49 -1.04
C VAL A 121 0.72 -6.72 -2.35
N ASP A 122 1.41 -7.27 -3.36
CA ASP A 122 1.57 -6.59 -4.65
C ASP A 122 0.24 -6.46 -5.41
N ASP A 123 -0.69 -7.41 -5.24
CA ASP A 123 -2.02 -7.37 -5.86
C ASP A 123 -2.94 -6.27 -5.26
N ILE A 124 -2.78 -5.94 -3.96
CA ILE A 124 -3.76 -5.12 -3.25
C ILE A 124 -3.15 -3.93 -2.46
N PHE A 125 -1.90 -3.56 -2.72
CA PHE A 125 -1.10 -2.63 -1.90
C PHE A 125 -1.70 -1.22 -1.71
N ASP A 126 -2.64 -0.81 -2.54
CA ASP A 126 -3.32 0.47 -2.50
C ASP A 126 -4.72 0.41 -1.85
N ASN A 127 -5.13 -0.77 -1.38
CA ASN A 127 -6.41 -0.95 -0.73
C ASN A 127 -6.33 -0.69 0.79
N TYR A 128 -7.45 -0.23 1.35
CA TYR A 128 -7.63 -0.04 2.78
C TYR A 128 -9.09 -0.23 3.19
N LEU A 129 -9.33 -0.33 4.47
CA LEU A 129 -10.67 -0.49 5.02
C LEU A 129 -11.20 0.86 5.52
N SER A 130 -12.46 1.14 5.21
CA SER A 130 -13.13 2.39 5.58
C SER A 130 -14.60 2.15 5.96
N ARG A 131 -15.20 3.18 6.57
CA ARG A 131 -16.62 3.23 6.91
C ARG A 131 -17.37 4.18 5.97
N PRO A 132 -18.68 4.00 5.75
CA PRO A 132 -19.47 4.91 4.94
C PRO A 132 -19.35 6.37 5.39
N GLY A 133 -19.02 7.26 4.45
CA GLY A 133 -18.89 8.69 4.71
C GLY A 133 -17.62 9.11 5.49
N VAL A 134 -16.75 8.17 5.85
CA VAL A 134 -15.50 8.45 6.56
C VAL A 134 -14.31 8.19 5.63
N LYS A 135 -13.47 9.20 5.40
CA LYS A 135 -12.26 9.07 4.57
C LYS A 135 -11.13 8.34 5.30
N GLN A 136 -11.02 8.54 6.60
CA GLN A 136 -9.95 7.97 7.41
C GLN A 136 -9.96 6.44 7.33
N PRO A 137 -8.81 5.80 7.06
CA PRO A 137 -8.67 4.36 7.16
C PRO A 137 -8.99 3.87 8.56
N ILE A 138 -9.69 2.75 8.67
CA ILE A 138 -9.98 2.11 9.97
C ILE A 138 -8.65 1.73 10.64
N LEU A 139 -8.52 2.05 11.93
CA LEU A 139 -7.42 1.52 12.75
C LEU A 139 -7.71 0.07 13.11
N THR A 140 -7.40 -0.82 12.20
CA THR A 140 -7.70 -2.25 12.24
C THR A 140 -6.77 -2.98 13.20
N GLN A 141 -7.04 -2.89 14.49
CA GLN A 141 -6.30 -3.63 15.50
C GLN A 141 -6.57 -5.14 15.39
N TYR A 142 -5.54 -5.93 15.72
CA TYR A 142 -5.63 -7.39 15.71
C TYR A 142 -4.73 -8.01 16.78
N CYS A 143 -4.96 -9.29 17.07
CA CYS A 143 -4.10 -10.11 17.91
C CYS A 143 -4.10 -11.57 17.43
N ASP A 144 -3.30 -12.44 18.06
CA ASP A 144 -3.27 -13.86 17.71
C ASP A 144 -4.57 -14.59 18.00
N GLY A 145 -5.32 -14.19 19.01
CA GLY A 145 -6.61 -14.76 19.41
C GLY A 145 -6.52 -16.06 20.21
N ARG A 146 -5.32 -16.61 20.40
CA ARG A 146 -5.07 -17.83 21.21
C ARG A 146 -4.32 -17.53 22.50
N LYS A 147 -3.24 -16.77 22.41
CA LYS A 147 -2.42 -16.35 23.55
C LYS A 147 -2.96 -15.09 24.22
N VAL A 148 -3.55 -14.22 23.45
CA VAL A 148 -4.11 -12.94 23.89
C VAL A 148 -5.57 -12.84 23.48
N ARG A 149 -6.45 -12.45 24.43
CA ARG A 149 -7.85 -12.13 24.13
C ARG A 149 -7.96 -10.66 23.76
N CYS A 150 -8.63 -10.38 22.66
CA CYS A 150 -8.82 -9.04 22.12
C CYS A 150 -10.25 -8.88 21.57
N PRO A 151 -11.25 -8.72 22.45
CA PRO A 151 -12.63 -8.57 22.02
C PRO A 151 -12.79 -7.33 21.12
N GLY A 152 -13.51 -7.50 19.99
CA GLY A 152 -13.75 -6.45 19.01
C GLY A 152 -12.60 -6.21 18.01
N TRP A 153 -11.55 -7.02 18.04
CA TRP A 153 -10.44 -6.98 17.08
C TRP A 153 -10.41 -8.26 16.23
N LEU A 154 -9.77 -8.16 15.07
CA LEU A 154 -9.48 -9.35 14.28
C LEU A 154 -8.55 -10.29 15.07
N THR A 155 -8.96 -11.55 15.19
CA THR A 155 -8.08 -12.60 15.69
C THR A 155 -7.47 -13.37 14.53
N GLN A 156 -6.14 -13.44 14.48
CA GLN A 156 -5.43 -14.08 13.36
C GLN A 156 -5.83 -15.54 13.18
N TRP A 157 -5.90 -16.31 14.26
CA TRP A 157 -6.36 -17.70 14.20
C TRP A 157 -7.85 -17.84 13.88
N GLY A 158 -8.71 -16.95 14.41
CA GLY A 158 -10.13 -16.93 14.03
C GLY A 158 -10.33 -16.60 12.56
N SER A 159 -9.52 -15.69 11.98
CA SER A 159 -9.56 -15.43 10.55
C SER A 159 -9.11 -16.65 9.71
N CYS A 160 -8.18 -17.46 10.23
CA CYS A 160 -7.77 -18.70 9.60
C CYS A 160 -8.92 -19.73 9.60
N GLU A 161 -9.57 -19.92 10.73
CA GLU A 161 -10.72 -20.83 10.87
C GLU A 161 -11.87 -20.46 9.91
N LEU A 162 -12.16 -19.16 9.75
CA LEU A 162 -13.14 -18.68 8.78
C LEU A 162 -12.68 -18.92 7.33
N GLY A 163 -11.40 -18.69 7.02
CA GLY A 163 -10.86 -18.97 5.70
C GLY A 163 -10.88 -20.47 5.34
N GLU A 164 -10.57 -21.34 6.28
CA GLU A 164 -10.69 -22.80 6.14
C GLU A 164 -12.17 -23.23 5.94
N ALA A 165 -13.10 -22.50 6.52
CA ALA A 165 -14.54 -22.69 6.31
C ALA A 165 -15.06 -22.11 4.99
N GLY A 166 -14.18 -21.51 4.16
CA GLY A 166 -14.51 -21.01 2.83
C GLY A 166 -15.02 -19.56 2.76
N TYR A 167 -14.90 -18.81 3.84
CA TYR A 167 -15.28 -17.39 3.85
C TYR A 167 -14.35 -16.56 2.96
N SER A 168 -14.92 -15.59 2.26
CA SER A 168 -14.18 -14.61 1.48
C SER A 168 -13.46 -13.59 2.38
N PRO A 169 -12.45 -12.86 1.87
CA PRO A 169 -11.74 -11.86 2.67
C PRO A 169 -12.66 -10.80 3.29
N ILE A 170 -13.67 -10.33 2.53
CA ILE A 170 -14.61 -9.31 3.03
C ILE A 170 -15.53 -9.85 4.14
N GLU A 171 -15.99 -11.09 4.04
CA GLU A 171 -16.79 -11.74 5.07
C GLU A 171 -15.97 -11.96 6.33
N ILE A 172 -14.71 -12.40 6.21
CA ILE A 172 -13.78 -12.53 7.34
C ILE A 172 -13.63 -11.18 8.04
N LEU A 173 -13.34 -10.11 7.29
CA LEU A 173 -13.13 -8.78 7.87
C LEU A 173 -14.39 -8.23 8.54
N ARG A 174 -15.57 -8.40 7.91
CA ARG A 174 -16.84 -7.96 8.48
C ARG A 174 -17.22 -8.69 9.76
N ASN A 175 -16.85 -9.97 9.90
CA ASN A 175 -17.05 -10.71 11.13
C ASN A 175 -16.36 -10.06 12.35
N PHE A 176 -15.25 -9.33 12.13
CA PHE A 176 -14.49 -8.68 13.20
C PHE A 176 -14.73 -7.17 13.31
N TYR A 177 -14.90 -6.50 12.18
CA TYR A 177 -14.97 -5.03 12.13
C TYR A 177 -16.36 -4.47 11.80
N GLY A 178 -17.36 -5.35 11.62
CA GLY A 178 -18.75 -4.99 11.37
C GLY A 178 -19.15 -4.93 9.89
N ASP A 179 -20.46 -5.07 9.65
CA ASP A 179 -21.02 -5.22 8.29
C ASP A 179 -20.96 -3.95 7.45
N ASP A 180 -20.83 -2.79 8.07
CA ASP A 180 -20.73 -1.49 7.40
C ASP A 180 -19.32 -1.18 6.88
N MET A 181 -18.34 -2.05 7.16
CA MET A 181 -16.98 -1.92 6.66
C MET A 181 -16.90 -2.33 5.18
N TYR A 182 -16.15 -1.58 4.38
CA TYR A 182 -15.88 -1.90 2.98
C TYR A 182 -14.41 -1.64 2.60
N ILE A 183 -13.98 -2.26 1.50
CA ILE A 183 -12.64 -2.07 0.93
C ILE A 183 -12.67 -0.85 0.02
N ASN A 184 -11.74 0.07 0.22
CA ASN A 184 -11.55 1.25 -0.60
C ASN A 184 -10.14 1.27 -1.19
N THR A 185 -9.89 2.16 -2.13
CA THR A 185 -8.59 2.35 -2.78
C THR A 185 -8.06 3.73 -2.45
N ALA A 186 -6.76 3.84 -2.16
CA ALA A 186 -6.11 5.10 -1.85
C ALA A 186 -6.20 6.09 -3.02
N GLU A 187 -6.47 7.36 -2.71
CA GLU A 187 -6.63 8.42 -3.70
C GLU A 187 -5.29 8.78 -4.37
N GLN A 188 -4.17 8.50 -3.71
CA GLN A 188 -2.84 8.85 -4.19
C GLN A 188 -1.82 7.83 -3.73
N ILE A 189 -0.83 7.56 -4.60
CA ILE A 189 0.38 6.80 -4.27
C ILE A 189 1.54 7.79 -4.35
N SER A 190 2.22 8.00 -3.22
CA SER A 190 3.35 8.94 -3.14
C SER A 190 4.55 8.42 -3.92
N GLY A 191 5.27 9.30 -4.59
CA GLY A 191 6.38 8.92 -5.47
C GLY A 191 5.95 8.32 -6.82
N ILE A 192 4.65 8.10 -7.01
CA ILE A 192 4.07 7.74 -8.30
C ILE A 192 3.19 8.91 -8.71
N PRO A 193 3.50 9.64 -9.81
CA PRO A 193 2.84 10.90 -10.16
C PRO A 193 1.34 10.82 -10.43
N ALA A 194 0.73 9.64 -10.50
CA ALA A 194 -0.70 9.42 -10.41
C ALA A 194 -1.07 7.96 -10.26
N SER A 195 -2.23 7.74 -9.64
CA SER A 195 -2.89 6.44 -9.56
C SER A 195 -3.30 5.92 -10.96
N TRP A 196 -3.34 4.61 -11.08
CA TRP A 196 -3.93 3.91 -12.23
C TRP A 196 -5.30 4.49 -12.61
N PRO A 197 -5.56 4.74 -13.92
CA PRO A 197 -6.84 5.33 -14.36
C PRO A 197 -8.06 4.40 -14.22
N GLY A 198 -7.85 3.13 -13.85
CA GLY A 198 -8.92 2.14 -13.73
C GLY A 198 -9.27 1.40 -15.04
N TYR A 199 -8.56 1.69 -16.13
CA TYR A 199 -8.73 1.08 -17.44
C TYR A 199 -7.43 1.10 -18.24
N ASP A 200 -7.30 0.18 -19.20
CA ASP A 200 -6.13 0.06 -20.05
C ASP A 200 -5.98 1.26 -20.99
N LEU A 201 -4.77 1.82 -21.08
CA LEU A 201 -4.45 2.82 -22.09
C LEU A 201 -3.89 2.13 -23.34
N LYS A 202 -4.49 2.43 -24.48
CA LYS A 202 -4.17 1.84 -25.77
C LYS A 202 -4.42 2.83 -26.91
N ILE A 203 -4.05 2.49 -28.14
CA ILE A 203 -4.28 3.32 -29.31
C ILE A 203 -5.73 3.83 -29.35
N GLY A 204 -5.87 5.14 -29.45
CA GLY A 204 -7.14 5.87 -29.43
C GLY A 204 -7.50 6.46 -28.06
N ALA A 205 -6.82 6.12 -26.98
CA ALA A 205 -6.98 6.80 -25.70
C ALA A 205 -6.43 8.23 -25.76
N THR A 206 -7.06 9.17 -25.05
CA THR A 206 -6.65 10.58 -25.01
C THR A 206 -6.83 11.15 -23.60
N GLY A 207 -6.13 12.23 -23.29
CA GLY A 207 -6.30 13.01 -22.07
C GLY A 207 -5.07 13.00 -21.15
N ASP A 208 -5.25 13.53 -19.93
CA ASP A 208 -4.15 13.81 -19.01
C ASP A 208 -3.41 12.53 -18.56
N LYS A 209 -4.10 11.40 -18.45
CA LYS A 209 -3.46 10.13 -18.10
C LYS A 209 -2.54 9.60 -19.19
N VAL A 210 -2.88 9.85 -20.46
CA VAL A 210 -2.01 9.53 -21.59
C VAL A 210 -0.82 10.46 -21.62
N ARG A 211 -1.02 11.76 -21.43
CA ARG A 211 0.07 12.75 -21.36
C ARG A 211 1.05 12.40 -20.26
N GLN A 212 0.56 12.10 -19.08
CA GLN A 212 1.38 11.70 -17.93
C GLN A 212 2.21 10.44 -18.21
N LEU A 213 1.58 9.41 -18.80
CA LEU A 213 2.27 8.20 -19.23
C LEU A 213 3.42 8.53 -20.20
N GLN A 214 3.15 9.40 -21.18
CA GLN A 214 4.13 9.83 -22.16
C GLN A 214 5.29 10.59 -21.52
N GLU A 215 5.03 11.49 -20.56
CA GLU A 215 6.06 12.20 -19.78
C GLU A 215 6.96 11.25 -19.01
N GLN A 216 6.36 10.21 -18.40
CA GLN A 216 7.11 9.19 -17.67
C GLN A 216 7.98 8.35 -18.62
N LEU A 217 7.43 7.90 -19.74
CA LEU A 217 8.17 7.13 -20.74
C LEU A 217 9.30 7.92 -21.39
N ASP A 218 9.09 9.20 -21.68
CA ASP A 218 10.10 10.09 -22.24
C ASP A 218 11.28 10.27 -21.26
N ALA A 219 10.98 10.49 -19.98
CA ALA A 219 12.01 10.52 -18.95
C ALA A 219 12.76 9.19 -18.83
N ILE A 220 12.07 8.05 -18.94
CA ILE A 220 12.70 6.73 -18.92
C ILE A 220 13.56 6.52 -20.17
N ALA A 221 13.12 6.97 -21.34
CA ALA A 221 13.86 6.87 -22.60
C ALA A 221 15.21 7.61 -22.54
N SER A 222 15.31 8.70 -21.77
CA SER A 222 16.58 9.40 -21.56
C SER A 222 17.68 8.52 -20.94
N VAL A 223 17.30 7.47 -20.19
CA VAL A 223 18.22 6.50 -19.56
C VAL A 223 18.26 5.18 -20.35
N TYR A 224 17.12 4.73 -20.82
CA TYR A 224 16.94 3.48 -21.58
C TYR A 224 16.73 3.83 -23.06
N THR A 225 17.81 4.18 -23.76
CA THR A 225 17.81 4.72 -25.13
C THR A 225 17.26 3.80 -26.21
N ALA A 226 16.98 2.55 -25.92
CA ALA A 226 16.25 1.64 -26.81
C ALA A 226 14.74 1.98 -26.90
N ILE A 227 14.20 2.68 -25.89
CA ILE A 227 12.82 3.16 -25.92
C ILE A 227 12.76 4.38 -26.84
N PRO A 228 11.90 4.38 -27.88
CA PRO A 228 11.78 5.54 -28.77
C PRO A 228 11.32 6.80 -28.03
N ASP A 229 11.90 7.94 -28.34
CA ASP A 229 11.45 9.24 -27.87
C ASP A 229 10.01 9.50 -28.33
N ILE A 230 9.19 10.02 -27.45
CA ILE A 230 7.79 10.36 -27.72
C ILE A 230 7.47 11.77 -27.21
N SER A 231 6.59 12.46 -27.92
CA SER A 231 6.10 13.76 -27.46
C SER A 231 4.90 13.57 -26.53
N PRO A 232 4.89 14.21 -25.33
CA PRO A 232 3.75 14.17 -24.42
C PRO A 232 2.58 15.03 -24.90
N ASP A 233 1.84 14.55 -25.91
CA ASP A 233 0.72 15.25 -26.53
C ASP A 233 -0.65 14.88 -25.95
N GLY A 234 -0.69 13.83 -25.11
CA GLY A 234 -1.93 13.30 -24.52
C GLY A 234 -2.74 12.44 -25.48
N ILE A 235 -2.17 11.99 -26.60
CA ILE A 235 -2.82 11.12 -27.58
C ILE A 235 -2.05 9.79 -27.66
N TYR A 236 -2.72 8.70 -27.30
CA TYR A 236 -2.11 7.36 -27.40
C TYR A 236 -2.12 6.89 -28.87
N GLY A 237 -1.09 7.27 -29.59
CA GLY A 237 -0.88 6.91 -30.99
C GLY A 237 0.04 5.69 -31.16
N PRO A 238 0.34 5.32 -32.43
CA PRO A 238 1.28 4.23 -32.76
C PRO A 238 2.68 4.43 -32.16
N ALA A 239 3.17 5.68 -32.06
CA ALA A 239 4.46 6.00 -31.46
C ALA A 239 4.48 5.65 -29.96
N THR A 240 3.43 6.04 -29.21
CA THR A 240 3.29 5.69 -27.80
C THR A 240 3.21 4.17 -27.63
N ALA A 241 2.44 3.47 -28.48
CA ALA A 241 2.34 2.00 -28.42
C ALA A 241 3.71 1.32 -28.72
N ALA A 242 4.52 1.87 -29.60
CA ALA A 242 5.85 1.35 -29.87
C ALA A 242 6.80 1.53 -28.69
N ALA A 243 6.80 2.69 -28.06
CA ALA A 243 7.59 2.98 -26.87
C ALA A 243 7.17 2.06 -25.68
N VAL A 244 5.86 1.83 -25.50
CA VAL A 244 5.36 0.90 -24.50
C VAL A 244 5.80 -0.54 -24.76
N ARG A 245 5.77 -1.01 -26.01
CA ARG A 245 6.26 -2.37 -26.34
C ARG A 245 7.73 -2.54 -26.02
N GLU A 246 8.53 -1.54 -26.36
CA GLU A 246 9.96 -1.58 -26.06
C GLU A 246 10.23 -1.55 -24.56
N PHE A 247 9.49 -0.71 -23.82
CA PHE A 247 9.52 -0.74 -22.35
C PHE A 247 9.16 -2.12 -21.81
N GLN A 248 8.06 -2.71 -22.28
CA GLN A 248 7.63 -4.05 -21.87
C GLN A 248 8.69 -5.11 -22.17
N SER A 249 9.37 -5.02 -23.33
CA SER A 249 10.47 -5.91 -23.71
C SER A 249 11.63 -5.82 -22.73
N ILE A 250 12.09 -4.59 -22.42
CA ILE A 250 13.23 -4.35 -21.52
C ILE A 250 12.95 -4.86 -20.10
N PHE A 251 11.73 -4.66 -19.62
CA PHE A 251 11.37 -4.97 -18.24
C PHE A 251 10.63 -6.31 -18.05
N GLY A 252 10.63 -7.18 -19.05
CA GLY A 252 10.14 -8.56 -18.97
C GLY A 252 8.61 -8.67 -18.85
N LEU A 253 7.87 -7.69 -19.38
CA LEU A 253 6.41 -7.70 -19.44
C LEU A 253 5.91 -8.23 -20.80
N PRO A 254 4.63 -8.69 -20.90
CA PRO A 254 4.03 -9.03 -22.19
C PRO A 254 4.05 -7.84 -23.15
N GLN A 255 4.63 -8.00 -24.36
CA GLN A 255 4.85 -6.94 -25.33
C GLN A 255 3.58 -6.58 -26.13
N THR A 256 2.54 -6.16 -25.44
CA THR A 256 1.23 -5.86 -26.03
C THR A 256 1.15 -4.47 -26.65
N GLY A 257 1.97 -3.53 -26.20
CA GLY A 257 1.83 -2.11 -26.51
C GLY A 257 0.57 -1.49 -25.90
N VAL A 258 -0.01 -2.15 -24.92
CA VAL A 258 -1.13 -1.67 -24.10
C VAL A 258 -0.60 -1.46 -22.69
N VAL A 259 -0.95 -0.34 -22.07
CA VAL A 259 -0.63 -0.09 -20.67
C VAL A 259 -1.77 -0.61 -19.83
N ASP A 260 -1.62 -1.85 -19.38
CA ASP A 260 -2.44 -2.46 -18.35
C ASP A 260 -1.95 -2.06 -16.95
N PHE A 261 -2.61 -2.54 -15.93
CA PHE A 261 -2.25 -2.27 -14.53
C PHE A 261 -0.78 -2.57 -14.22
N ALA A 262 -0.27 -3.73 -14.65
CA ALA A 262 1.11 -4.14 -14.41
C ALA A 262 2.11 -3.23 -15.11
N THR A 263 1.84 -2.88 -16.35
CA THR A 263 2.68 -1.97 -17.17
C THR A 263 2.69 -0.55 -16.57
N TRP A 264 1.51 -0.03 -16.15
CA TRP A 264 1.40 1.28 -15.51
C TRP A 264 2.28 1.41 -14.27
N TYR A 265 2.16 0.46 -13.35
CA TYR A 265 2.94 0.50 -12.11
C TYR A 265 4.43 0.25 -12.33
N LYS A 266 4.79 -0.58 -13.33
CA LYS A 266 6.20 -0.78 -13.69
C LYS A 266 6.82 0.50 -14.26
N ILE A 267 6.10 1.21 -15.14
CA ILE A 267 6.53 2.51 -15.68
C ILE A 267 6.72 3.52 -14.53
N SER A 268 5.71 3.66 -13.67
CA SER A 268 5.76 4.57 -12.53
C SER A 268 6.91 4.24 -11.57
N HIS A 269 7.16 2.97 -11.29
CA HIS A 269 8.26 2.52 -10.44
C HIS A 269 9.64 2.86 -11.03
N ILE A 270 9.85 2.61 -12.31
CA ILE A 270 11.10 2.92 -13.00
C ILE A 270 11.30 4.45 -13.08
N TYR A 271 10.24 5.20 -13.41
CA TYR A 271 10.27 6.66 -13.44
C TYR A 271 10.72 7.28 -12.12
N VAL A 272 10.15 6.82 -10.99
CA VAL A 272 10.56 7.28 -9.66
C VAL A 272 12.03 6.95 -9.39
N GLY A 273 12.48 5.75 -9.76
CA GLY A 273 13.86 5.33 -9.58
C GLY A 273 14.89 6.18 -10.35
N ILE A 274 14.57 6.59 -11.57
CA ILE A 274 15.49 7.39 -12.40
C ILE A 274 15.44 8.89 -12.08
N THR A 275 14.28 9.41 -11.70
CA THR A 275 14.10 10.84 -11.43
C THR A 275 14.45 11.22 -9.99
N ARG A 276 14.64 10.23 -9.09
CA ARG A 276 14.93 10.44 -7.67
C ARG A 276 13.97 11.42 -6.98
N ILE A 277 12.75 11.54 -7.50
CA ILE A 277 11.73 12.43 -6.91
C ILE A 277 11.54 12.18 -5.41
N ALA A 278 11.73 10.93 -4.99
CA ALA A 278 11.62 10.53 -3.61
C ALA A 278 12.80 10.95 -2.70
N GLU A 279 13.95 11.29 -3.28
CA GLU A 279 15.13 11.74 -2.53
C GLU A 279 15.15 13.27 -2.32
N LEU A 280 14.23 13.99 -2.97
CA LEU A 280 14.19 15.46 -2.97
C LEU A 280 13.06 16.05 -2.12
N SER A 281 12.31 15.21 -1.41
CA SER A 281 11.18 15.65 -0.55
C SER A 281 11.47 15.41 0.92
#